data_d69953c645382554e69387a9dc4b3097
#
_entry.id   d69953c645382554e69387a9dc4b3097
#
_cell.length_a   1.000
_cell.length_b   1.000
_cell.length_c   1.000
_cell.angle_alpha   90.00
_cell.angle_beta   90.00
_cell.angle_gamma   90.00
#
_symmetry.space_group_name_H-M   'P 1'
#
loop_
_entity.id
_entity.type
_entity.pdbx_description
1 polymer ?
#
loop_
_entity_poly.entity_id
_entity_poly.type
_entity_poly.pdbx_seq_one_letter_code
_entity_poly.pdbx_strand_id
1 'polypeptide(L)'
;MSVPTLPTGPTVDLAQAAERLIKGRRAVRAFRPDEVPEETMRAVFELAGHAPSNSNTQPWHVEVVSGAARDRLAEALVTAHAEERVTVDFPYREGLFHGVLQERRADFGSRLYAALGIARDQTDLLQGYNTESLRFYGAPHVAMLFAPNNTEARIAGDMGIYAQTLMLAMTAHGIASCPQALLSFYADTVRAELGVENRKLLMGISFGYADDTAAVNGVRIPRAGLSETTRFSR
;
A
#
# COMPACT_ATOMS: atom_id res chain seq x y z
N MET A 1 -20.79 26.79 -7.31
CA MET A 1 -20.96 25.35 -7.08
C MET A 1 -21.36 25.14 -5.63
N SER A 2 -22.58 24.62 -5.38
CA SER A 2 -23.04 24.36 -4.02
C SER A 2 -22.32 23.17 -3.44
N VAL A 3 -21.84 23.31 -2.20
CA VAL A 3 -21.29 22.18 -1.43
C VAL A 3 -22.41 21.12 -1.31
N PRO A 4 -22.17 19.85 -1.69
CA PRO A 4 -23.17 18.81 -1.53
C PRO A 4 -23.54 18.68 -0.04
N THR A 5 -24.78 18.94 0.30
CA THR A 5 -25.33 18.62 1.62
C THR A 5 -25.37 17.10 1.73
N LEU A 6 -24.83 16.57 2.83
CA LEU A 6 -24.94 15.14 3.15
C LEU A 6 -26.41 14.70 3.13
N PRO A 7 -26.74 13.56 2.51
CA PRO A 7 -28.10 13.11 2.38
C PRO A 7 -28.75 12.90 3.77
N THR A 8 -29.95 13.48 3.96
CA THR A 8 -30.81 13.27 5.13
C THR A 8 -31.59 11.94 4.98
N GLY A 9 -30.87 10.83 4.88
CA GLY A 9 -31.42 9.47 4.98
C GLY A 9 -31.33 8.96 6.43
N PRO A 10 -31.75 7.69 6.71
CA PRO A 10 -31.58 7.12 8.03
C PRO A 10 -30.14 7.34 8.47
N THR A 11 -29.96 8.03 9.59
CA THR A 11 -28.69 8.61 10.03
C THR A 11 -27.64 7.52 10.19
N VAL A 12 -26.83 7.32 9.14
CA VAL A 12 -25.56 6.59 9.31
C VAL A 12 -24.75 7.41 10.30
N ASP A 13 -24.39 6.82 11.43
CA ASP A 13 -23.44 7.43 12.34
C ASP A 13 -22.08 7.50 11.62
N LEU A 14 -21.81 8.65 11.03
CA LEU A 14 -20.58 8.89 10.26
C LEU A 14 -19.33 8.70 11.12
N ALA A 15 -19.38 9.03 12.41
CA ALA A 15 -18.26 8.82 13.32
C ALA A 15 -17.98 7.34 13.48
N GLN A 16 -19.00 6.54 13.69
CA GLN A 16 -18.89 5.09 13.83
C GLN A 16 -18.46 4.41 12.51
N ALA A 17 -18.96 4.90 11.38
CA ALA A 17 -18.55 4.41 10.05
C ALA A 17 -17.07 4.72 9.78
N ALA A 18 -16.62 5.93 10.06
CA ALA A 18 -15.22 6.33 9.91
C ALA A 18 -14.30 5.51 10.85
N GLU A 19 -14.71 5.29 12.10
CA GLU A 19 -13.96 4.46 13.04
C GLU A 19 -13.78 3.03 12.51
N ARG A 20 -14.84 2.41 11.99
CA ARG A 20 -14.80 1.07 11.40
C ARG A 20 -13.88 1.00 10.20
N LEU A 21 -13.95 1.96 9.29
CA LEU A 21 -13.09 2.02 8.10
C LEU A 21 -11.62 2.18 8.47
N ILE A 22 -11.31 3.15 9.33
CA ILE A 22 -9.91 3.48 9.68
C ILE A 22 -9.28 2.35 10.50
N LYS A 23 -10.00 1.79 11.49
CA LYS A 23 -9.49 0.69 12.31
C LYS A 23 -9.53 -0.66 11.59
N GLY A 24 -10.48 -0.87 10.67
CA GLY A 24 -10.65 -2.09 9.89
C GLY A 24 -9.58 -2.25 8.79
N ARG A 25 -9.10 -1.13 8.21
CA ARG A 25 -8.06 -1.19 7.18
C ARG A 25 -6.77 -1.78 7.75
N ARG A 26 -6.27 -2.83 7.11
CA ARG A 26 -5.01 -3.49 7.46
C ARG A 26 -4.23 -3.85 6.20
N ALA A 27 -2.94 -4.11 6.32
CA ALA A 27 -2.16 -4.70 5.25
C ALA A 27 -2.43 -6.21 5.17
N VAL A 28 -3.02 -6.65 4.08
CA VAL A 28 -3.34 -8.05 3.78
C VAL A 28 -2.21 -8.64 2.94
N ARG A 29 -1.71 -9.82 3.29
CA ARG A 29 -0.54 -10.45 2.68
C ARG A 29 -0.78 -11.89 2.22
N ALA A 30 -2.03 -12.22 1.97
CA ALA A 30 -2.48 -13.41 1.25
C ALA A 30 -3.85 -13.09 0.66
N PHE A 31 -3.98 -13.24 -0.63
CA PHE A 31 -5.19 -12.88 -1.36
C PHE A 31 -5.79 -14.10 -2.03
N ARG A 32 -7.11 -14.09 -2.20
CA ARG A 32 -7.83 -15.02 -3.05
C ARG A 32 -7.59 -14.67 -4.52
N PRO A 33 -7.67 -15.64 -5.44
CA PRO A 33 -7.47 -15.38 -6.87
C PRO A 33 -8.64 -14.65 -7.55
N ASP A 34 -9.77 -14.45 -6.84
CA ASP A 34 -10.96 -13.81 -7.39
C ASP A 34 -10.65 -12.36 -7.77
N GLU A 35 -10.93 -12.01 -9.02
CA GLU A 35 -10.75 -10.64 -9.52
C GLU A 35 -11.80 -9.69 -8.95
N VAL A 36 -11.39 -8.45 -8.72
CA VAL A 36 -12.33 -7.36 -8.40
C VAL A 36 -12.96 -6.88 -9.71
N PRO A 37 -14.29 -6.78 -9.79
CA PRO A 37 -14.97 -6.29 -10.99
C PRO A 37 -14.45 -4.90 -11.42
N GLU A 38 -14.27 -4.69 -12.72
CA GLU A 38 -13.74 -3.42 -13.25
C GLU A 38 -14.57 -2.21 -12.82
N GLU A 39 -15.90 -2.34 -12.80
CA GLU A 39 -16.80 -1.29 -12.33
C GLU A 39 -16.49 -0.89 -10.87
N THR A 40 -16.26 -1.88 -10.00
CA THR A 40 -15.90 -1.64 -8.60
C THR A 40 -14.54 -0.97 -8.49
N MET A 41 -13.55 -1.42 -9.29
CA MET A 41 -12.25 -0.77 -9.34
C MET A 41 -12.38 0.71 -9.76
N ARG A 42 -13.11 0.99 -10.83
CA ARG A 42 -13.35 2.36 -11.31
C ARG A 42 -13.96 3.24 -10.24
N ALA A 43 -15.00 2.77 -9.54
CA ALA A 43 -15.64 3.51 -8.45
C ALA A 43 -14.67 3.81 -7.30
N VAL A 44 -13.82 2.86 -6.94
CA VAL A 44 -12.79 3.02 -5.89
C VAL A 44 -11.74 4.07 -6.28
N PHE A 45 -11.22 4.00 -7.51
CA PHE A 45 -10.19 4.94 -7.96
C PHE A 45 -10.76 6.35 -8.21
N GLU A 46 -12.00 6.47 -8.67
CA GLU A 46 -12.72 7.74 -8.77
C GLU A 46 -12.88 8.38 -7.38
N LEU A 47 -13.34 7.60 -6.40
CA LEU A 47 -13.47 8.07 -5.02
C LEU A 47 -12.11 8.50 -4.44
N ALA A 48 -11.04 7.75 -4.70
CA ALA A 48 -9.69 8.10 -4.27
C ALA A 48 -9.19 9.41 -4.88
N GLY A 49 -9.63 9.76 -6.10
CA GLY A 49 -9.33 11.02 -6.78
C GLY A 49 -9.78 12.26 -6.01
N HIS A 50 -10.68 12.14 -5.04
CA HIS A 50 -11.09 13.23 -4.13
C HIS A 50 -10.10 13.48 -2.98
N ALA A 51 -8.96 12.79 -2.95
CA ALA A 51 -7.92 13.07 -1.97
C ALA A 51 -7.45 14.53 -2.07
N PRO A 52 -7.26 15.25 -0.95
CA PRO A 52 -6.71 16.61 -1.01
C PRO A 52 -5.23 16.59 -1.39
N SER A 53 -4.77 17.67 -2.02
CA SER A 53 -3.37 17.92 -2.31
C SER A 53 -3.01 19.38 -2.18
N ASN A 54 -1.73 19.70 -2.01
CA ASN A 54 -1.28 21.09 -1.93
C ASN A 54 -1.71 21.85 -3.19
N SER A 55 -2.44 22.95 -3.00
CA SER A 55 -2.99 23.79 -4.10
C SER A 55 -3.77 22.99 -5.14
N ASN A 56 -4.37 21.88 -4.74
CA ASN A 56 -5.13 20.97 -5.61
C ASN A 56 -4.33 20.47 -6.82
N THR A 57 -3.03 20.22 -6.66
CA THR A 57 -2.14 19.84 -7.76
C THR A 57 -2.32 18.41 -8.24
N GLN A 58 -2.90 17.53 -7.42
CA GLN A 58 -3.26 16.15 -7.76
C GLN A 58 -2.09 15.42 -8.47
N PRO A 59 -0.92 15.27 -7.81
CA PRO A 59 0.32 14.87 -8.49
C PRO A 59 0.41 13.38 -8.80
N TRP A 60 -0.57 12.60 -8.38
CA TRP A 60 -0.57 11.14 -8.53
C TRP A 60 -0.84 10.71 -9.97
N HIS A 61 -0.10 9.70 -10.40
CA HIS A 61 -0.39 8.89 -11.57
C HIS A 61 -0.38 7.43 -11.13
N VAL A 62 -1.39 6.68 -11.51
CA VAL A 62 -1.55 5.29 -11.04
C VAL A 62 -1.73 4.36 -12.23
N GLU A 63 -0.85 3.36 -12.31
CA GLU A 63 -1.00 2.23 -13.22
C GLU A 63 -1.65 1.07 -12.46
N VAL A 64 -2.83 0.66 -12.89
CA VAL A 64 -3.53 -0.51 -12.35
C VAL A 64 -3.26 -1.69 -13.26
N VAL A 65 -2.63 -2.72 -12.70
CA VAL A 65 -2.16 -3.88 -13.46
C VAL A 65 -2.88 -5.15 -13.01
N SER A 66 -3.41 -5.91 -13.95
CA SER A 66 -4.21 -7.12 -13.73
C SER A 66 -3.89 -8.21 -14.75
N GLY A 67 -4.30 -9.44 -14.48
CA GLY A 67 -4.19 -10.57 -15.41
C GLY A 67 -2.77 -10.78 -15.92
N ALA A 68 -2.61 -11.10 -17.21
CA ALA A 68 -1.32 -11.41 -17.81
C ALA A 68 -0.28 -10.27 -17.70
N ALA A 69 -0.70 -9.01 -17.65
CA ALA A 69 0.23 -7.88 -17.45
C ALA A 69 0.78 -7.89 -16.02
N ARG A 70 -0.06 -8.20 -15.02
CA ARG A 70 0.35 -8.36 -13.63
C ARG A 70 1.34 -9.52 -13.49
N ASP A 71 1.12 -10.63 -14.18
CA ASP A 71 2.00 -11.80 -14.11
C ASP A 71 3.37 -11.51 -14.72
N ARG A 72 3.42 -10.85 -15.89
CA ARG A 72 4.70 -10.39 -16.48
C ARG A 72 5.46 -9.44 -15.56
N LEU A 73 4.77 -8.48 -14.96
CA LEU A 73 5.39 -7.56 -14.00
C LEU A 73 5.95 -8.30 -12.78
N ALA A 74 5.24 -9.28 -12.23
CA ALA A 74 5.71 -10.10 -11.11
C ALA A 74 6.99 -10.86 -11.48
N GLU A 75 7.03 -11.52 -12.65
CA GLU A 75 8.22 -12.24 -13.12
C GLU A 75 9.39 -11.30 -13.37
N ALA A 76 9.17 -10.12 -13.96
CA ALA A 76 10.21 -9.12 -14.16
C ALA A 76 10.79 -8.62 -12.82
N LEU A 77 9.95 -8.42 -11.80
CA LEU A 77 10.38 -8.02 -10.46
C LEU A 77 11.18 -9.13 -9.76
N VAL A 78 10.73 -10.38 -9.84
CA VAL A 78 11.45 -11.54 -9.28
C VAL A 78 12.80 -11.72 -9.96
N THR A 79 12.86 -11.59 -11.28
CA THR A 79 14.12 -11.64 -12.05
C THR A 79 15.05 -10.50 -11.64
N ALA A 80 14.54 -9.27 -11.56
CA ALA A 80 15.33 -8.11 -11.13
C ALA A 80 15.89 -8.29 -9.71
N HIS A 81 15.11 -8.90 -8.82
CA HIS A 81 15.54 -9.23 -7.46
C HIS A 81 16.67 -10.27 -7.46
N ALA A 82 16.52 -11.35 -8.22
CA ALA A 82 17.52 -12.41 -8.32
C ALA A 82 18.84 -11.92 -8.95
N GLU A 83 18.78 -10.94 -9.84
CA GLU A 83 19.91 -10.31 -10.50
C GLU A 83 20.45 -9.08 -9.73
N GLU A 84 19.91 -8.79 -8.55
CA GLU A 84 20.29 -7.62 -7.73
C GLU A 84 20.16 -6.27 -8.45
N ARG A 85 19.28 -6.17 -9.45
CA ARG A 85 19.04 -4.93 -10.23
C ARG A 85 18.16 -3.95 -9.45
N VAL A 86 18.71 -3.40 -8.37
CA VAL A 86 18.04 -2.43 -7.51
C VAL A 86 18.14 -1.01 -8.09
N THR A 87 16.98 -0.36 -8.27
CA THR A 87 16.89 1.04 -8.74
C THR A 87 15.83 1.76 -7.90
N VAL A 88 16.24 2.76 -7.12
CA VAL A 88 15.36 3.49 -6.20
C VAL A 88 15.21 4.94 -6.62
N ASP A 89 13.98 5.40 -6.75
CA ASP A 89 13.68 6.81 -7.01
C ASP A 89 13.71 7.67 -5.74
N PHE A 90 13.39 7.05 -4.61
CA PHE A 90 13.44 7.68 -3.28
C PHE A 90 14.46 6.95 -2.42
N PRO A 91 15.56 7.62 -2.04
CA PRO A 91 16.66 6.97 -1.33
C PRO A 91 16.21 6.33 -0.02
N TYR A 92 16.46 5.04 0.10
CA TYR A 92 16.36 4.34 1.38
C TYR A 92 17.75 4.30 2.02
N ARG A 93 17.90 4.88 3.20
CA ARG A 93 19.17 4.90 3.92
C ARG A 93 19.10 3.92 5.09
N GLU A 94 20.15 3.13 5.24
CA GLU A 94 20.32 2.36 6.46
C GLU A 94 20.34 3.32 7.66
N GLY A 95 19.66 2.96 8.76
CA GLY A 95 19.51 3.85 9.92
C GLY A 95 18.39 4.90 9.81
N LEU A 96 17.59 4.89 8.72
CA LEU A 96 16.38 5.74 8.60
C LEU A 96 15.46 5.61 9.82
N PHE A 97 15.35 4.40 10.36
CA PHE A 97 14.58 4.12 11.56
C PHE A 97 15.51 3.96 12.77
N HIS A 98 15.47 4.88 13.72
CA HIS A 98 16.23 4.83 14.97
C HIS A 98 15.31 5.09 16.18
N GLY A 99 15.80 4.75 17.39
CA GLY A 99 15.05 4.86 18.62
C GLY A 99 13.70 4.13 18.55
N VAL A 100 12.63 4.76 19.00
CA VAL A 100 11.29 4.19 19.05
C VAL A 100 10.77 3.70 17.67
N LEU A 101 11.25 4.31 16.57
CA LEU A 101 10.87 3.86 15.21
C LEU A 101 11.48 2.48 14.89
N GLN A 102 12.72 2.26 15.32
CA GLN A 102 13.39 0.97 15.15
C GLN A 102 12.74 -0.11 16.02
N GLU A 103 12.36 0.22 17.26
CA GLU A 103 11.65 -0.69 18.16
C GLU A 103 10.31 -1.14 17.56
N ARG A 104 9.51 -0.20 17.04
CA ARG A 104 8.24 -0.50 16.37
C ARG A 104 8.41 -1.34 15.11
N ARG A 105 9.47 -1.08 14.35
CA ARG A 105 9.83 -1.88 13.17
C ARG A 105 10.21 -3.31 13.58
N ALA A 106 10.97 -3.48 14.65
CA ALA A 106 11.36 -4.79 15.16
C ALA A 106 10.16 -5.58 15.70
N ASP A 107 9.24 -4.94 16.44
CA ASP A 107 8.00 -5.55 16.90
C ASP A 107 7.11 -5.99 15.73
N PHE A 108 6.96 -5.13 14.70
CA PHE A 108 6.26 -5.49 13.47
C PHE A 108 6.85 -6.75 12.83
N GLY A 109 8.16 -6.79 12.60
CA GLY A 109 8.84 -7.95 12.00
C GLY A 109 8.67 -9.22 12.83
N SER A 110 8.82 -9.12 14.16
CA SER A 110 8.65 -10.24 15.08
C SER A 110 7.24 -10.86 14.98
N ARG A 111 6.19 -10.05 15.02
CA ARG A 111 4.80 -10.51 14.89
C ARG A 111 4.51 -11.13 13.53
N LEU A 112 5.03 -10.52 12.48
CA LEU A 112 4.81 -10.98 11.11
C LEU A 112 5.47 -12.34 10.90
N TYR A 113 6.73 -12.47 11.23
CA TYR A 113 7.48 -13.72 11.04
C TYR A 113 6.99 -14.84 11.96
N ALA A 114 6.58 -14.52 13.18
CA ALA A 114 5.93 -15.50 14.05
C ALA A 114 4.65 -16.08 13.44
N ALA A 115 3.81 -15.25 12.81
CA ALA A 115 2.59 -15.70 12.13
C ALA A 115 2.88 -16.53 10.86
N LEU A 116 4.03 -16.31 10.23
CA LEU A 116 4.51 -17.10 9.09
C LEU A 116 5.24 -18.38 9.50
N GLY A 117 5.49 -18.58 10.81
CA GLY A 117 6.30 -19.69 11.29
C GLY A 117 7.79 -19.59 10.93
N ILE A 118 8.28 -18.38 10.63
CA ILE A 118 9.66 -18.13 10.19
C ILE A 118 10.50 -17.68 11.39
N ALA A 119 11.55 -18.43 11.71
CA ALA A 119 12.56 -18.05 12.69
C ALA A 119 13.60 -17.09 12.07
N ARG A 120 14.25 -16.27 12.92
CA ARG A 120 15.18 -15.22 12.45
C ARG A 120 16.41 -15.74 11.71
N ASP A 121 16.82 -16.96 11.98
CA ASP A 121 17.96 -17.65 11.38
C ASP A 121 17.62 -18.39 10.08
N GLN A 122 16.34 -18.45 9.72
CA GLN A 122 15.87 -19.11 8.50
C GLN A 122 15.89 -18.15 7.30
N THR A 123 17.09 -17.78 6.85
CA THR A 123 17.32 -16.81 5.77
C THR A 123 16.63 -17.18 4.47
N ASP A 124 16.57 -18.46 4.11
CA ASP A 124 15.94 -18.95 2.88
C ASP A 124 14.42 -18.71 2.90
N LEU A 125 13.76 -18.92 4.05
CA LEU A 125 12.34 -18.65 4.20
C LEU A 125 12.04 -17.14 4.18
N LEU A 126 12.95 -16.32 4.73
CA LEU A 126 12.85 -14.86 4.64
C LEU A 126 12.98 -14.37 3.20
N GLN A 127 13.92 -14.94 2.43
CA GLN A 127 14.05 -14.65 1.00
C GLN A 127 12.82 -15.11 0.21
N GLY A 128 12.29 -16.30 0.51
CA GLY A 128 11.04 -16.78 -0.07
C GLY A 128 9.86 -15.82 0.17
N TYR A 129 9.75 -15.30 1.40
CA TYR A 129 8.71 -14.30 1.71
C TYR A 129 8.89 -12.98 0.96
N ASN A 130 10.13 -12.53 0.73
CA ASN A 130 10.40 -11.36 -0.11
C ASN A 130 9.96 -11.61 -1.56
N THR A 131 10.22 -12.79 -2.10
CA THR A 131 9.77 -13.20 -3.44
C THR A 131 8.23 -13.19 -3.52
N GLU A 132 7.53 -13.70 -2.51
CA GLU A 132 6.06 -13.62 -2.45
C GLU A 132 5.56 -12.16 -2.42
N SER A 133 6.30 -11.28 -1.75
CA SER A 133 6.00 -9.84 -1.80
C SER A 133 6.11 -9.27 -3.21
N LEU A 134 7.10 -9.70 -4.00
CA LEU A 134 7.27 -9.29 -5.41
C LEU A 134 6.21 -9.91 -6.33
N ARG A 135 5.60 -11.02 -5.92
CA ARG A 135 4.42 -11.64 -6.55
C ARG A 135 3.09 -11.08 -6.04
N PHE A 136 3.16 -9.92 -5.35
CA PHE A 136 1.98 -9.21 -4.84
C PHE A 136 1.17 -9.99 -3.80
N TYR A 137 1.79 -10.95 -3.11
CA TYR A 137 1.13 -11.86 -2.15
C TYR A 137 -0.06 -12.63 -2.76
N GLY A 138 0.00 -12.94 -4.06
CA GLY A 138 -1.09 -13.59 -4.79
C GLY A 138 -2.27 -12.70 -5.15
N ALA A 139 -2.21 -11.38 -4.90
CA ALA A 139 -3.27 -10.46 -5.28
C ALA A 139 -3.50 -10.46 -6.80
N PRO A 140 -4.76 -10.47 -7.28
CA PRO A 140 -5.08 -10.42 -8.70
C PRO A 140 -4.76 -9.06 -9.33
N HIS A 141 -4.61 -8.01 -8.52
CA HIS A 141 -4.38 -6.65 -8.97
C HIS A 141 -3.27 -5.96 -8.17
N VAL A 142 -2.57 -5.04 -8.82
CA VAL A 142 -1.64 -4.11 -8.17
C VAL A 142 -1.78 -2.72 -8.75
N ALA A 143 -1.79 -1.71 -7.90
CA ALA A 143 -1.74 -0.30 -8.29
C ALA A 143 -0.32 0.23 -8.04
N MET A 144 0.39 0.66 -9.10
CA MET A 144 1.70 1.28 -9.01
C MET A 144 1.53 2.81 -8.95
N LEU A 145 1.98 3.43 -7.86
CA LEU A 145 1.81 4.85 -7.60
C LEU A 145 3.05 5.63 -8.03
N PHE A 146 2.89 6.45 -9.04
CA PHE A 146 3.94 7.29 -9.58
C PHE A 146 3.70 8.77 -9.25
N ALA A 147 4.79 9.43 -8.92
CA ALA A 147 4.87 10.87 -8.68
C ALA A 147 5.65 11.57 -9.80
N PRO A 148 5.52 12.90 -9.98
CA PRO A 148 6.36 13.66 -10.92
C PRO A 148 7.85 13.53 -10.62
N ASN A 149 8.73 13.66 -11.64
CA ASN A 149 10.18 13.55 -11.48
C ASN A 149 10.78 14.55 -10.48
N ASN A 150 10.18 15.73 -10.36
CA ASN A 150 10.61 16.78 -9.43
C ASN A 150 10.01 16.62 -8.03
N THR A 151 9.57 15.40 -7.66
CA THR A 151 8.95 15.14 -6.37
C THR A 151 9.90 15.37 -5.22
N GLU A 152 9.49 16.23 -4.31
CA GLU A 152 10.07 16.52 -3.01
C GLU A 152 9.08 16.18 -1.89
N ALA A 153 9.45 16.46 -0.65
CA ALA A 153 8.69 16.04 0.55
C ALA A 153 7.21 16.45 0.53
N ARG A 154 6.85 17.63 -0.02
CA ARG A 154 5.45 18.09 -0.09
C ARG A 154 4.62 17.22 -1.03
N ILE A 155 5.14 16.96 -2.21
CA ILE A 155 4.47 16.10 -3.20
C ILE A 155 4.41 14.65 -2.69
N ALA A 156 5.48 14.17 -2.05
CA ALA A 156 5.46 12.84 -1.41
C ALA A 156 4.39 12.75 -0.31
N GLY A 157 4.16 13.84 0.44
CA GLY A 157 3.06 13.96 1.39
C GLY A 157 1.69 13.81 0.71
N ASP A 158 1.44 14.53 -0.38
CA ASP A 158 0.20 14.44 -1.16
C ASP A 158 -0.02 13.02 -1.70
N MET A 159 1.04 12.36 -2.17
CA MET A 159 0.98 10.96 -2.61
C MET A 159 0.59 10.01 -1.46
N GLY A 160 1.09 10.24 -0.25
CA GLY A 160 0.70 9.48 0.95
C GLY A 160 -0.76 9.67 1.33
N ILE A 161 -1.28 10.89 1.20
CA ILE A 161 -2.70 11.21 1.40
C ILE A 161 -3.57 10.46 0.39
N TYR A 162 -3.20 10.50 -0.90
CA TYR A 162 -3.88 9.74 -1.95
C TYR A 162 -3.85 8.23 -1.66
N ALA A 163 -2.69 7.67 -1.35
CA ALA A 163 -2.56 6.24 -1.06
C ALA A 163 -3.45 5.80 0.12
N GLN A 164 -3.53 6.60 1.18
CA GLN A 164 -4.42 6.31 2.31
C GLN A 164 -5.89 6.42 1.92
N THR A 165 -6.28 7.45 1.15
CA THR A 165 -7.64 7.62 0.66
C THR A 165 -8.06 6.44 -0.22
N LEU A 166 -7.18 5.99 -1.13
CA LEU A 166 -7.39 4.81 -1.97
C LEU A 166 -7.61 3.54 -1.14
N MET A 167 -6.77 3.29 -0.15
CA MET A 167 -6.91 2.11 0.71
C MET A 167 -8.20 2.15 1.56
N LEU A 168 -8.66 3.33 1.99
CA LEU A 168 -9.94 3.47 2.69
C LEU A 168 -11.12 3.24 1.73
N ALA A 169 -11.05 3.77 0.51
CA ALA A 169 -12.05 3.50 -0.53
C ALA A 169 -12.14 2.00 -0.85
N MET A 170 -10.99 1.32 -1.01
CA MET A 170 -10.95 -0.15 -1.15
C MET A 170 -11.63 -0.84 0.02
N THR A 171 -11.29 -0.47 1.26
CA THR A 171 -11.89 -1.06 2.47
C THR A 171 -13.40 -0.86 2.51
N ALA A 172 -13.91 0.31 2.11
CA ALA A 172 -15.33 0.61 2.05
C ALA A 172 -16.08 -0.30 1.06
N HIS A 173 -15.40 -0.74 0.00
CA HIS A 173 -15.93 -1.65 -1.02
C HIS A 173 -15.61 -3.14 -0.74
N GLY A 174 -15.14 -3.48 0.47
CA GLY A 174 -14.79 -4.86 0.85
C GLY A 174 -13.50 -5.38 0.18
N ILE A 175 -12.71 -4.51 -0.43
CA ILE A 175 -11.44 -4.83 -1.06
C ILE A 175 -10.31 -4.69 -0.04
N ALA A 176 -9.53 -5.75 0.10
CA ALA A 176 -8.32 -5.76 0.90
C ALA A 176 -7.13 -5.18 0.14
N SER A 177 -6.16 -4.62 0.86
CA SER A 177 -4.98 -4.02 0.24
C SER A 177 -3.71 -4.19 1.07
N CYS A 178 -2.55 -4.13 0.40
CA CYS A 178 -1.24 -4.11 1.02
C CYS A 178 -0.35 -3.05 0.36
N PRO A 179 0.00 -1.95 1.05
CA PRO A 179 1.01 -1.03 0.55
C PRO A 179 2.40 -1.66 0.67
N GLN A 180 3.17 -1.64 -0.43
CA GLN A 180 4.45 -2.32 -0.55
C GLN A 180 5.54 -1.37 -1.03
N ALA A 181 6.38 -0.90 -0.09
CA ALA A 181 7.55 -0.11 -0.43
C ALA A 181 8.62 -0.93 -1.18
N LEU A 182 8.68 -2.26 -0.97
CA LEU A 182 9.66 -3.12 -1.64
C LEU A 182 9.59 -3.01 -3.17
N LEU A 183 8.40 -2.84 -3.73
CA LEU A 183 8.23 -2.71 -5.18
C LEU A 183 8.95 -1.49 -5.76
N SER A 184 9.11 -0.42 -4.98
CA SER A 184 9.82 0.79 -5.42
C SER A 184 11.35 0.64 -5.46
N PHE A 185 11.89 -0.47 -4.98
CA PHE A 185 13.31 -0.80 -5.14
C PHE A 185 13.67 -1.29 -6.56
N TYR A 186 12.66 -1.46 -7.41
CA TYR A 186 12.82 -1.91 -8.80
C TYR A 186 12.16 -0.92 -9.77
N ALA A 187 12.33 0.37 -9.52
CA ALA A 187 11.61 1.43 -10.22
C ALA A 187 11.83 1.39 -11.74
N ASP A 188 13.06 1.13 -12.22
CA ASP A 188 13.34 1.03 -13.66
C ASP A 188 12.66 -0.20 -14.27
N THR A 189 12.67 -1.33 -13.59
CA THR A 189 11.98 -2.54 -14.05
C THR A 189 10.48 -2.28 -14.18
N VAL A 190 9.86 -1.65 -13.17
CA VAL A 190 8.43 -1.32 -13.20
C VAL A 190 8.12 -0.35 -14.33
N ARG A 191 8.94 0.70 -14.51
CA ARG A 191 8.76 1.66 -15.63
C ARG A 191 8.87 1.00 -16.99
N ALA A 192 9.85 0.14 -17.18
CA ALA A 192 10.05 -0.58 -18.43
C ALA A 192 8.87 -1.48 -18.78
N GLU A 193 8.36 -2.26 -17.81
CA GLU A 193 7.22 -3.16 -18.01
C GLU A 193 5.90 -2.42 -18.28
N LEU A 194 5.73 -1.23 -17.69
CA LEU A 194 4.47 -0.48 -17.80
C LEU A 194 4.53 0.66 -18.84
N GLY A 195 5.69 0.90 -19.48
CA GLY A 195 5.85 1.98 -20.46
C GLY A 195 5.71 3.38 -19.84
N VAL A 196 6.05 3.53 -18.54
CA VAL A 196 5.93 4.81 -17.83
C VAL A 196 7.23 5.58 -17.94
N GLU A 197 7.16 6.80 -18.44
CA GLU A 197 8.32 7.69 -18.57
C GLU A 197 8.19 8.91 -17.65
N ASN A 198 9.34 9.50 -17.31
CA ASN A 198 9.42 10.78 -16.60
C ASN A 198 8.62 10.85 -15.29
N ARG A 199 8.57 9.74 -14.55
CA ARG A 199 7.91 9.65 -13.24
C ARG A 199 8.73 8.82 -12.27
N LYS A 200 8.59 9.10 -11.00
CA LYS A 200 9.20 8.38 -9.87
C LYS A 200 8.19 7.41 -9.27
N LEU A 201 8.60 6.17 -9.07
CA LEU A 201 7.79 5.16 -8.39
C LEU A 201 7.89 5.33 -6.88
N LEU A 202 6.77 5.61 -6.22
CA LEU A 202 6.72 5.75 -4.77
C LEU A 202 6.51 4.41 -4.06
N MET A 203 5.51 3.65 -4.48
CA MET A 203 5.15 2.34 -3.93
C MET A 203 4.19 1.60 -4.86
N GLY A 204 4.00 0.31 -4.61
CA GLY A 204 2.85 -0.43 -5.13
C GLY A 204 1.83 -0.70 -4.02
N ILE A 205 0.58 -0.92 -4.42
CA ILE A 205 -0.51 -1.37 -3.54
C ILE A 205 -1.14 -2.59 -4.18
N SER A 206 -0.84 -3.77 -3.64
CA SER A 206 -1.52 -5.01 -4.04
C SER A 206 -2.93 -5.02 -3.48
N PHE A 207 -3.92 -5.47 -4.24
CA PHE A 207 -5.30 -5.48 -3.79
C PHE A 207 -6.14 -6.60 -4.43
N GLY A 208 -7.20 -6.96 -3.73
CA GLY A 208 -8.13 -8.04 -4.07
C GLY A 208 -8.94 -8.44 -2.85
N TYR A 209 -9.45 -9.66 -2.82
CA TYR A 209 -10.15 -10.19 -1.66
C TYR A 209 -9.19 -10.93 -0.73
N ALA A 210 -9.30 -10.68 0.58
CA ALA A 210 -8.44 -11.33 1.56
C ALA A 210 -8.68 -12.84 1.61
N ASP A 211 -7.60 -13.62 1.73
CA ASP A 211 -7.70 -14.99 2.23
C ASP A 211 -7.71 -14.96 3.76
N ASP A 212 -8.91 -15.07 4.34
CA ASP A 212 -9.08 -15.02 5.80
C ASP A 212 -8.61 -16.30 6.50
N THR A 213 -8.26 -17.36 5.75
CA THR A 213 -7.68 -18.60 6.30
C THR A 213 -6.19 -18.49 6.53
N ALA A 214 -5.51 -17.56 5.84
CA ALA A 214 -4.08 -17.37 5.95
C ALA A 214 -3.68 -16.72 7.29
N ALA A 215 -2.82 -17.39 8.07
CA ALA A 215 -2.39 -16.93 9.39
C ALA A 215 -1.79 -15.51 9.38
N VAL A 216 -1.06 -15.16 8.31
CA VAL A 216 -0.45 -13.84 8.13
C VAL A 216 -1.50 -12.71 8.12
N ASN A 217 -2.72 -12.97 7.66
CA ASN A 217 -3.81 -12.01 7.66
C ASN A 217 -4.46 -11.85 9.04
N GLY A 218 -4.15 -12.72 9.99
CA GLY A 218 -4.52 -12.60 11.40
C GLY A 218 -3.67 -11.62 12.19
N VAL A 219 -2.51 -11.20 11.68
CA VAL A 219 -1.58 -10.31 12.37
C VAL A 219 -2.21 -8.95 12.67
N ARG A 220 -2.12 -8.53 13.92
CA ARG A 220 -2.56 -7.20 14.38
C ARG A 220 -1.36 -6.44 14.94
N ILE A 221 -1.11 -5.26 14.39
CA ILE A 221 -0.02 -4.39 14.80
C ILE A 221 -0.58 -3.24 15.64
N PRO A 222 -0.13 -3.06 16.88
CA PRO A 222 -0.59 -1.98 17.75
C PRO A 222 -0.23 -0.60 17.17
N ARG A 223 -0.85 0.42 17.70
CA ARG A 223 -0.51 1.82 17.42
C ARG A 223 -0.05 2.48 18.71
N ALA A 224 0.80 3.48 18.57
CA ALA A 224 1.21 4.34 19.67
C ALA A 224 -0.01 4.99 20.34
N GLY A 225 0.07 5.21 21.64
CA GLY A 225 -0.95 5.93 22.39
C GLY A 225 -1.06 7.40 21.95
N LEU A 226 -2.22 8.00 22.17
CA LEU A 226 -2.44 9.41 21.78
C LEU A 226 -1.41 10.35 22.43
N SER A 227 -1.07 10.13 23.71
CA SER A 227 -0.10 10.94 24.45
C SER A 227 1.33 10.88 23.91
N GLU A 228 1.68 9.80 23.16
CA GLU A 228 2.98 9.67 22.54
C GLU A 228 3.10 10.45 21.20
N THR A 229 1.96 10.73 20.57
CA THR A 229 1.92 11.28 19.21
C THR A 229 1.31 12.66 19.13
N THR A 230 0.54 13.07 20.14
CA THR A 230 -0.27 14.30 20.08
C THR A 230 -0.21 15.06 21.41
N ARG A 231 0.05 16.36 21.32
CA ARG A 231 -0.02 17.29 22.45
C ARG A 231 -1.09 18.32 22.18
N PHE A 232 -1.97 18.53 23.16
CA PHE A 232 -2.94 19.62 23.17
C PHE A 232 -2.37 20.81 23.95
N SER A 233 -2.26 21.96 23.29
CA SER A 233 -1.85 23.23 23.93
C SER A 233 -3.06 24.15 23.96
N ARG A 234 -3.31 24.80 25.12
CA ARG A 234 -4.40 25.76 25.36
C ARG A 234 -3.82 27.08 25.82
#